data_beea46633edc2469095fa7e9bbfab0ad
#
_entry.id   beea46633edc2469095fa7e9bbfab0ad
#
_cell.length_a   1.000
_cell.length_b   1.000
_cell.length_c   1.000
_cell.angle_alpha   90.00
_cell.angle_beta   90.00
_cell.angle_gamma   90.00
#
_symmetry.space_group_name_H-M   'P 1'
#
loop_
_entity.id
_entity.type
_entity.pdbx_description
1 polymer ?
#
loop_
_entity_poly.entity_id
_entity_poly.type
_entity_poly.pdbx_seq_one_letter_code
_entity_poly.pdbx_strand_id
1 'polypeptide(L)'
;ASSFQKAVVEVLVGNSMRAVEKLGMKKFAIAGGVASNSALREAMEEACEKRGMKFYRPSPIYCTDNAAMIGAAAYYEYLAGTRSGWDLNAVPNLKLGER
;
A
#
# COMPACT_ATOMS: atom_id res chain seq x y z
N ALA A 1 -1.23 -24.84 5.05
CA ALA A 1 -1.16 -23.64 4.23
C ALA A 1 -2.46 -22.83 4.26
N SER A 2 -3.60 -23.43 4.01
CA SER A 2 -4.87 -22.69 3.97
C SER A 2 -5.29 -22.13 5.34
N SER A 3 -5.09 -22.85 6.43
CA SER A 3 -5.36 -22.36 7.79
C SER A 3 -4.42 -21.21 8.19
N PHE A 4 -3.17 -21.27 7.78
CA PHE A 4 -2.21 -20.19 8.02
C PHE A 4 -2.61 -18.92 7.25
N GLN A 5 -2.96 -19.04 5.97
CA GLN A 5 -3.44 -17.92 5.16
C GLN A 5 -4.69 -17.29 5.77
N LYS A 6 -5.65 -18.10 6.18
CA LYS A 6 -6.86 -17.62 6.85
C LYS A 6 -6.55 -16.84 8.12
N ALA A 7 -5.65 -17.34 8.96
CA ALA A 7 -5.24 -16.67 10.19
C ALA A 7 -4.59 -15.31 9.91
N VAL A 8 -3.69 -15.24 8.91
CA VAL A 8 -3.05 -13.98 8.51
C VAL A 8 -4.08 -12.97 8.00
N VAL A 9 -4.98 -13.40 7.14
CA VAL A 9 -6.05 -12.53 6.60
C VAL A 9 -6.94 -12.00 7.72
N GLU A 10 -7.38 -12.84 8.64
CA GLU A 10 -8.20 -12.45 9.79
C GLU A 10 -7.50 -11.39 10.66
N VAL A 11 -6.22 -11.56 10.95
CA VAL A 11 -5.46 -10.60 11.74
C VAL A 11 -5.34 -9.25 11.03
N LEU A 12 -4.98 -9.27 9.74
CA LEU A 12 -4.82 -8.05 8.95
C LEU A 12 -6.14 -7.28 8.81
N VAL A 13 -7.21 -7.97 8.47
CA VAL A 13 -8.54 -7.36 8.34
C VAL A 13 -9.03 -6.83 9.68
N GLY A 14 -8.93 -7.62 10.74
CA GLY A 14 -9.36 -7.21 12.08
C GLY A 14 -8.62 -5.99 12.60
N ASN A 15 -7.30 -5.95 12.46
CA ASN A 15 -6.49 -4.81 12.90
C ASN A 15 -6.78 -3.56 12.05
N SER A 16 -6.92 -3.72 10.74
CA SER A 16 -7.25 -2.63 9.83
C SER A 16 -8.59 -2.01 10.16
N MET A 17 -9.60 -2.83 10.37
CA MET A 17 -10.95 -2.33 10.67
C MET A 17 -11.01 -1.64 12.04
N ARG A 18 -10.31 -2.16 13.04
CA ARG A 18 -10.19 -1.47 14.35
C ARG A 18 -9.53 -0.11 14.21
N ALA A 19 -8.47 0.00 13.43
CA ALA A 19 -7.80 1.27 13.19
C ALA A 19 -8.70 2.27 12.47
N VAL A 20 -9.41 1.82 11.45
CA VAL A 20 -10.37 2.63 10.68
C VAL A 20 -11.49 3.16 11.56
N GLU A 21 -12.09 2.32 12.38
CA GLU A 21 -13.16 2.69 13.30
C GLU A 21 -12.65 3.69 14.35
N LYS A 22 -11.48 3.42 14.93
CA LYS A 22 -10.85 4.30 15.91
C LYS A 22 -10.54 5.69 15.35
N LEU A 23 -10.12 5.78 14.09
CA LEU A 23 -9.75 7.03 13.43
C LEU A 23 -10.92 7.69 12.70
N GLY A 24 -12.07 7.05 12.61
CA GLY A 24 -13.24 7.56 11.90
C GLY A 24 -13.05 7.73 10.40
N MET A 25 -12.23 6.90 9.78
CA MET A 25 -11.94 6.97 8.35
C MET A 25 -13.07 6.41 7.51
N LYS A 26 -13.29 7.01 6.34
CA LYS A 26 -14.34 6.60 5.38
C LYS A 26 -13.77 5.98 4.10
N LYS A 27 -12.46 6.03 3.92
CA LYS A 27 -11.75 5.50 2.77
C LYS A 27 -10.62 4.60 3.27
N PHE A 28 -10.42 3.48 2.60
CA PHE A 28 -9.37 2.54 2.93
C PHE A 28 -8.71 2.04 1.65
N ALA A 29 -7.39 2.01 1.64
CA ALA A 29 -6.63 1.53 0.49
C ALA A 29 -5.60 0.49 0.94
N ILE A 30 -5.38 -0.51 0.12
CA ILE A 30 -4.29 -1.47 0.29
C ILE A 30 -3.27 -1.30 -0.83
N ALA A 31 -2.02 -1.55 -0.53
CA ALA A 31 -0.93 -1.50 -1.49
C ALA A 31 0.20 -2.44 -1.05
N GLY A 32 1.21 -2.62 -1.89
CA GLY A 32 2.34 -3.49 -1.62
C GLY A 32 2.14 -4.93 -2.07
N GLY A 33 3.16 -5.75 -1.95
CA GLY A 33 3.16 -7.13 -2.47
C GLY A 33 2.08 -8.02 -1.89
N VAL A 34 1.81 -7.93 -0.59
CA VAL A 34 0.76 -8.72 0.08
C VAL A 34 -0.63 -8.34 -0.41
N ALA A 35 -0.83 -7.10 -0.87
CA ALA A 35 -2.09 -6.65 -1.44
C ALA A 35 -2.47 -7.36 -2.75
N SER A 36 -1.57 -8.10 -3.36
CA SER A 36 -1.87 -8.96 -4.52
C SER A 36 -2.55 -10.28 -4.13
N ASN A 37 -2.57 -10.64 -2.85
CA ASN A 37 -3.24 -11.84 -2.36
C ASN A 37 -4.75 -11.73 -2.52
N SER A 38 -5.36 -12.63 -3.29
CA SER A 38 -6.79 -12.59 -3.61
C SER A 38 -7.67 -12.72 -2.37
N ALA A 39 -7.33 -13.63 -1.45
CA ALA A 39 -8.10 -13.85 -0.23
C ALA A 39 -8.11 -12.60 0.67
N LEU A 40 -6.97 -11.91 0.78
CA LEU A 40 -6.88 -10.66 1.51
C LEU A 40 -7.71 -9.55 0.85
N ARG A 41 -7.62 -9.42 -0.47
CA ARG A 41 -8.38 -8.41 -1.23
C ARG A 41 -9.88 -8.59 -1.04
N GLU A 42 -10.37 -9.81 -1.21
CA GLU A 42 -11.79 -10.14 -1.05
C GLU A 42 -12.28 -9.88 0.38
N ALA A 43 -11.53 -10.33 1.37
CA ALA A 43 -11.90 -10.14 2.78
C ALA A 43 -11.90 -8.65 3.17
N MET A 44 -10.94 -7.88 2.67
CA MET A 44 -10.85 -6.45 2.93
C MET A 44 -11.98 -5.67 2.26
N GLU A 45 -12.29 -6.02 1.01
CA GLU A 45 -13.39 -5.43 0.26
C GLU A 45 -14.74 -5.68 0.95
N GLU A 46 -14.98 -6.92 1.37
CA GLU A 46 -16.19 -7.29 2.12
C GLU A 46 -16.29 -6.52 3.44
N ALA A 47 -15.19 -6.42 4.19
CA ALA A 47 -15.18 -5.71 5.46
C ALA A 47 -15.45 -4.21 5.30
N CYS A 48 -14.92 -3.60 4.24
CA CYS A 48 -15.18 -2.20 3.91
C CYS A 48 -16.63 -1.99 3.46
N GLU A 49 -17.15 -2.87 2.63
CA GLU A 49 -18.54 -2.82 2.16
C GLU A 49 -19.55 -2.89 3.31
N LYS A 50 -19.34 -3.78 4.27
CA LYS A 50 -20.17 -3.89 5.48
C LYS A 50 -20.21 -2.61 6.31
N ARG A 51 -19.15 -1.79 6.22
CA ARG A 51 -19.01 -0.53 6.97
C ARG A 51 -19.36 0.72 6.15
N GLY A 52 -19.80 0.55 4.90
CA GLY A 52 -20.10 1.66 4.00
C GLY A 52 -18.87 2.48 3.61
N MET A 53 -17.69 1.88 3.66
CA MET A 53 -16.42 2.51 3.33
C MET A 53 -16.06 2.31 1.87
N LYS A 54 -15.38 3.30 1.29
CA LYS A 54 -14.74 3.15 -0.01
C LYS A 54 -13.44 2.37 0.11
N PHE A 55 -13.31 1.32 -0.69
CA PHE A 55 -12.13 0.49 -0.76
C PHE A 55 -11.38 0.71 -2.06
N TYR A 56 -10.06 0.94 -1.95
CA TYR A 56 -9.18 1.16 -3.09
C TYR A 56 -8.09 0.11 -3.11
N ARG A 57 -7.81 -0.41 -4.28
CA ARG A 57 -6.72 -1.36 -4.49
C ARG A 57 -6.12 -1.15 -5.87
N PRO A 58 -4.79 -1.24 -6.03
CA PRO A 58 -4.19 -1.21 -7.35
C PRO A 58 -4.43 -2.53 -8.09
N SER A 59 -4.31 -2.51 -9.39
CA SER A 59 -4.21 -3.75 -10.16
C SER A 59 -3.02 -4.56 -9.65
N PRO A 60 -3.10 -5.91 -9.65
CA PRO A 60 -2.03 -6.76 -9.10
C PRO A 60 -0.62 -6.45 -9.64
N ILE A 61 -0.53 -6.06 -10.89
CA ILE A 61 0.74 -5.69 -11.54
C ILE A 61 1.43 -4.47 -10.89
N TYR A 62 0.67 -3.60 -10.22
CA TYR A 62 1.19 -2.41 -9.56
C TYR A 62 1.37 -2.57 -8.04
N CYS A 63 1.07 -3.74 -7.49
CA CYS A 63 1.21 -4.00 -6.06
C CYS A 63 2.68 -4.18 -5.64
N THR A 64 3.52 -4.70 -6.53
CA THR A 64 4.96 -4.82 -6.32
C THR A 64 5.71 -3.69 -7.00
N ASP A 65 7.01 -3.60 -6.78
CA ASP A 65 7.85 -2.58 -7.39
C ASP A 65 7.67 -2.55 -8.91
N ASN A 66 7.49 -1.37 -9.46
CA ASN A 66 7.30 -1.18 -10.89
C ASN A 66 7.80 0.21 -11.33
N ALA A 67 8.15 0.33 -12.59
CA ALA A 67 8.68 1.56 -13.15
C ALA A 67 7.67 2.71 -13.15
N ALA A 68 6.39 2.42 -13.27
CA ALA A 68 5.36 3.46 -13.30
C ALA A 68 5.29 4.23 -11.98
N MET A 69 5.37 3.55 -10.83
CA MET A 69 5.36 4.23 -9.54
C MET A 69 6.63 5.06 -9.31
N ILE A 70 7.78 4.59 -9.79
CA ILE A 70 9.04 5.33 -9.71
C ILE A 70 8.99 6.56 -10.62
N GLY A 71 8.47 6.41 -11.83
CA GLY A 71 8.27 7.53 -12.76
C GLY A 71 7.32 8.59 -12.21
N ALA A 72 6.22 8.17 -11.58
CA ALA A 72 5.29 9.07 -10.93
C ALA A 72 5.95 9.86 -9.79
N ALA A 73 6.70 9.18 -8.91
CA ALA A 73 7.44 9.83 -7.83
C ALA A 73 8.48 10.82 -8.39
N ALA A 74 9.22 10.42 -9.41
CA ALA A 74 10.21 11.27 -10.07
C ALA A 74 9.59 12.53 -10.69
N TYR A 75 8.39 12.42 -11.25
CA TYR A 75 7.67 13.55 -11.80
C TYR A 75 7.37 14.62 -10.73
N TYR A 76 6.87 14.22 -9.59
CA TYR A 76 6.60 15.15 -8.50
C TYR A 76 7.88 15.74 -7.89
N GLU A 77 8.94 14.96 -7.77
CA GLU A 77 10.24 15.46 -7.36
C GLU A 77 10.80 16.50 -8.35
N TYR A 78 10.62 16.25 -9.65
CA TYR A 78 10.98 17.20 -10.70
C TYR A 78 10.24 18.53 -10.56
N LEU A 79 8.91 18.47 -10.35
CA LEU A 79 8.08 19.66 -10.14
C LEU A 79 8.48 20.43 -8.87
N ALA A 80 8.89 19.72 -7.82
CA ALA A 80 9.38 20.32 -6.58
C ALA A 80 10.77 20.97 -6.71
N GLY A 81 11.41 20.83 -7.88
CA GLY A 81 12.72 21.42 -8.15
C GLY A 81 13.91 20.54 -7.76
N THR A 82 13.66 19.31 -7.34
CA THR A 82 14.75 18.37 -6.98
C THR A 82 15.61 18.06 -8.20
N ARG A 83 16.91 18.23 -8.06
CA ARG A 83 17.92 17.91 -9.08
C ARG A 83 19.11 17.24 -8.44
N SER A 84 19.70 16.32 -9.15
CA SER A 84 20.91 15.62 -8.71
C SER A 84 22.05 15.89 -9.68
N GLY A 85 23.27 15.90 -9.17
CA GLY A 85 24.49 16.03 -9.97
C GLY A 85 24.99 14.67 -10.46
N TRP A 86 26.15 14.69 -11.08
CA TRP A 86 26.81 13.48 -11.58
C TRP A 86 27.36 12.56 -10.48
N ASP A 87 27.36 13.03 -9.25
CA ASP A 87 27.73 12.29 -8.04
C ASP A 87 26.59 11.47 -7.45
N LEU A 88 25.40 11.49 -8.07
CA LEU A 88 24.25 10.71 -7.62
C LEU A 88 24.60 9.22 -7.56
N ASN A 89 24.37 8.62 -6.41
CA ASN A 89 24.59 7.21 -6.18
C ASN A 89 23.45 6.59 -5.37
N ALA A 90 23.30 5.29 -5.49
CA ALA A 90 22.32 4.56 -4.70
C ALA A 90 22.77 4.50 -3.23
N VAL A 91 21.84 4.74 -2.32
CA VAL A 91 22.07 4.64 -0.88
C VAL A 91 21.19 3.52 -0.34
N PRO A 92 21.74 2.32 -0.10
CA PRO A 92 20.98 1.19 0.35
C PRO A 92 20.41 1.38 1.73
N ASN A 93 19.95 1.31 2.52
CA ASN A 93 19.53 1.51 3.92
C ASN A 93 19.14 2.96 4.26
N LEU A 94 18.70 3.73 3.28
CA LEU A 94 18.19 5.07 3.53
C LEU A 94 16.93 4.98 4.40
N LYS A 95 16.88 5.73 5.49
CA LYS A 95 15.74 5.76 6.38
C LYS A 95 14.60 6.57 5.77
N LEU A 96 13.36 6.25 6.17
CA LEU A 96 12.21 7.03 5.76
C LEU A 96 12.37 8.51 6.14
N GLY A 97 12.20 9.39 5.17
CA GLY A 97 12.35 10.83 5.36
C GLY A 97 13.77 11.36 5.19
N GLU A 98 14.78 10.51 5.08
CA GLU A 98 16.14 10.91 4.74
C GLU A 98 16.27 11.08 3.22
N ARG A 99 17.06 12.06 2.82
CA ARG A 99 17.33 12.34 1.41
C ARG A 99 18.82 12.70 1.20
#